data_e6f2b3685bc02932cdbd031e7e6a0856
#
_entry.id   e6f2b3685bc02932cdbd031e7e6a0856
#
_cell.length_a   1.000
_cell.length_b   1.000
_cell.length_c   1.000
_cell.angle_alpha   90.00
_cell.angle_beta   90.00
_cell.angle_gamma   90.00
#
_symmetry.space_group_name_H-M   'P 1'
#
loop_
_entity.id
_entity.type
_entity.pdbx_description
1 polymer ?
#
loop_
_entity_poly.entity_id
_entity_poly.type
_entity_poly.pdbx_seq_one_letter_code
_entity_poly.pdbx_strand_id
1 'polypeptide(L)'
;ILPKKRKNEFDYSFIGIGNPSGLKGNESDLASTTKSLSFNELFGDIDNVTRGVNKRAIQEMPALPGTEKELKAIARNFDSNKVKLFLQNEATETTIKDADLSNIRYISFASHAVVAGEIGEFDEPGIVLTPPNLLSEEDDGLLSASEIAQLKMNADLVILSACNTG
;
A
#
# COMPACT_ATOMS: atom_id res chain seq x y z
N ILE A 1 29.22 6.94 -20.89
CA ILE A 1 28.75 8.23 -20.33
C ILE A 1 28.30 7.90 -18.91
N LEU A 2 29.11 8.29 -17.92
CA LEU A 2 28.73 8.15 -16.51
C LEU A 2 27.59 9.15 -16.21
N PRO A 3 26.55 8.73 -15.48
CA PRO A 3 25.48 9.65 -15.10
C PRO A 3 26.06 10.80 -14.28
N LYS A 4 25.68 12.04 -14.63
CA LYS A 4 26.07 13.23 -13.87
C LYS A 4 25.65 13.03 -12.42
N LYS A 5 26.61 13.12 -11.48
CA LYS A 5 26.35 13.16 -10.03
C LYS A 5 25.25 14.21 -9.77
N ARG A 6 24.08 13.78 -9.32
CA ARG A 6 23.03 14.70 -8.84
C ARG A 6 23.62 15.52 -7.70
N LYS A 7 23.53 16.85 -7.80
CA LYS A 7 24.05 17.80 -6.81
C LYS A 7 22.98 18.16 -5.76
N ASN A 8 21.81 17.50 -5.78
CA ASN A 8 20.70 17.86 -4.94
C ASN A 8 20.69 16.99 -3.68
N GLU A 9 20.64 17.64 -2.53
CA GLU A 9 20.36 17.00 -1.25
C GLU A 9 18.91 16.49 -1.32
N PHE A 10 18.70 15.20 -1.01
CA PHE A 10 17.36 14.61 -0.95
C PHE A 10 16.62 15.13 0.29
N ASP A 11 15.31 15.36 0.17
CA ASP A 11 14.46 15.72 1.30
C ASP A 11 14.38 14.55 2.27
N TYR A 12 14.20 13.33 1.72
CA TYR A 12 14.30 12.10 2.50
C TYR A 12 15.30 11.13 1.85
N SER A 13 16.06 10.46 2.72
CA SER A 13 16.95 9.37 2.30
C SER A 13 16.18 8.08 2.10
N PHE A 14 15.12 7.84 2.89
CA PHE A 14 14.34 6.62 2.83
C PHE A 14 12.85 6.88 3.14
N ILE A 15 11.98 6.35 2.28
CA ILE A 15 10.55 6.20 2.57
C ILE A 15 10.21 4.71 2.52
N GLY A 16 9.57 4.22 3.59
CA GLY A 16 9.03 2.87 3.66
C GLY A 16 7.51 2.88 3.75
N ILE A 17 6.85 2.05 2.97
CA ILE A 17 5.40 1.87 2.92
C ILE A 17 5.10 0.40 3.15
N GLY A 18 4.28 0.06 4.16
CA GLY A 18 3.98 -1.36 4.41
C GLY A 18 3.09 -1.64 5.63
N ASN A 19 2.90 -2.93 5.90
CA ASN A 19 2.01 -3.42 6.96
C ASN A 19 0.64 -2.72 6.93
N PRO A 20 -0.10 -2.77 5.81
CA PRO A 20 -1.41 -2.11 5.73
C PRO A 20 -2.38 -2.67 6.77
N SER A 21 -3.26 -1.82 7.29
CA SER A 21 -4.36 -2.19 8.19
C SER A 21 -5.54 -2.79 7.42
N GLY A 22 -6.50 -3.37 8.17
CA GLY A 22 -7.73 -3.90 7.60
C GLY A 22 -7.57 -5.25 6.91
N LEU A 23 -6.40 -5.90 7.03
CA LEU A 23 -6.15 -7.25 6.57
C LEU A 23 -6.43 -8.27 7.67
N LYS A 24 -6.71 -9.51 7.28
CA LYS A 24 -7.07 -10.60 8.21
C LYS A 24 -5.98 -10.87 9.25
N GLY A 25 -6.35 -10.79 10.52
CA GLY A 25 -5.45 -11.05 11.65
C GLY A 25 -4.72 -9.82 12.20
N ASN A 26 -5.03 -8.61 11.74
CA ASN A 26 -4.63 -7.39 12.45
C ASN A 26 -5.49 -7.23 13.72
N GLU A 27 -4.84 -6.99 14.87
CA GLU A 27 -5.51 -6.91 16.19
C GLU A 27 -6.58 -5.81 16.30
N SER A 28 -6.63 -4.86 15.38
CA SER A 28 -7.66 -3.82 15.33
C SER A 28 -9.05 -4.34 14.94
N ASP A 29 -9.14 -5.55 14.36
CA ASP A 29 -10.39 -6.09 13.83
C ASP A 29 -11.20 -6.88 14.87
N LEU A 30 -10.68 -7.07 16.09
CA LEU A 30 -11.37 -7.81 17.18
C LEU A 30 -12.59 -7.09 17.76
N ALA A 31 -12.82 -5.82 17.39
CA ALA A 31 -13.89 -5.01 17.99
C ALA A 31 -15.22 -4.99 17.22
N SER A 32 -15.32 -5.63 16.05
CA SER A 32 -16.54 -5.53 15.22
C SER A 32 -17.20 -6.85 14.82
N THR A 33 -16.94 -7.94 15.53
CA THR A 33 -17.63 -9.22 15.25
C THR A 33 -18.91 -9.36 16.07
N THR A 34 -19.85 -8.45 15.90
CA THR A 34 -21.26 -8.73 16.19
C THR A 34 -21.96 -9.02 14.87
N LYS A 35 -22.13 -10.30 14.59
CA LYS A 35 -22.94 -10.78 13.46
C LYS A 35 -24.38 -10.29 13.60
N SER A 36 -24.72 -9.26 12.86
CA SER A 36 -26.06 -9.11 12.31
C SER A 36 -25.94 -9.35 10.82
N LEU A 37 -26.60 -10.40 10.32
CA LEU A 37 -26.78 -10.63 8.89
C LEU A 37 -27.46 -9.38 8.33
N SER A 38 -26.72 -8.57 7.61
CA SER A 38 -27.23 -7.37 6.98
C SER A 38 -27.81 -7.69 5.60
N PHE A 39 -28.67 -6.82 5.12
CA PHE A 39 -29.28 -6.89 3.79
C PHE A 39 -28.25 -7.07 2.65
N ASN A 40 -27.01 -6.62 2.85
CA ASN A 40 -25.89 -6.73 1.93
C ASN A 40 -25.37 -8.17 1.76
N GLU A 41 -25.53 -9.06 2.75
CA GLU A 41 -25.15 -10.48 2.59
C GLU A 41 -26.11 -11.24 1.66
N LEU A 42 -27.33 -10.70 1.42
CA LEU A 42 -28.33 -11.32 0.54
C LEU A 42 -28.25 -10.84 -0.91
N PHE A 43 -27.70 -9.63 -1.18
CA PHE A 43 -27.82 -8.99 -2.51
C PHE A 43 -26.48 -8.60 -3.13
N GLY A 44 -25.36 -8.99 -2.53
CA GLY A 44 -24.01 -8.66 -3.01
C GLY A 44 -23.63 -7.19 -2.74
N ASP A 45 -22.47 -7.01 -2.17
CA ASP A 45 -21.91 -5.72 -1.77
C ASP A 45 -21.54 -4.88 -3.00
N ILE A 46 -22.50 -4.17 -3.58
CA ILE A 46 -22.23 -3.17 -4.64
C ILE A 46 -21.31 -2.05 -4.08
N ASP A 47 -21.42 -1.76 -2.77
CA ASP A 47 -20.61 -0.71 -2.13
C ASP A 47 -19.15 -1.13 -1.83
N ASN A 48 -18.78 -2.39 -2.07
CA ASN A 48 -17.45 -2.94 -1.80
C ASN A 48 -16.62 -3.20 -3.07
N VAL A 49 -17.08 -2.75 -4.23
CA VAL A 49 -16.37 -2.91 -5.51
C VAL A 49 -16.22 -1.55 -6.17
N THR A 50 -15.00 -1.15 -6.46
CA THR A 50 -14.67 0.04 -7.24
C THR A 50 -13.61 -0.33 -8.28
N ARG A 51 -13.76 0.11 -9.52
CA ARG A 51 -12.86 -0.22 -10.64
C ARG A 51 -12.61 -1.74 -10.81
N GLY A 52 -13.54 -2.59 -10.37
CA GLY A 52 -13.35 -4.05 -10.34
C GLY A 52 -12.58 -4.57 -9.12
N VAL A 53 -12.06 -3.69 -8.25
CA VAL A 53 -11.39 -4.08 -6.99
C VAL A 53 -12.43 -4.50 -5.96
N ASN A 54 -12.23 -5.70 -5.40
CA ASN A 54 -13.08 -6.24 -4.35
C ASN A 54 -12.44 -6.01 -2.98
N LYS A 55 -12.93 -5.03 -2.23
CA LYS A 55 -12.44 -4.70 -0.87
C LYS A 55 -12.41 -5.92 0.06
N ARG A 56 -13.43 -6.79 -0.02
CA ARG A 56 -13.49 -8.01 0.80
C ARG A 56 -12.35 -8.95 0.50
N ALA A 57 -11.97 -9.11 -0.77
CA ALA A 57 -10.83 -9.92 -1.17
C ALA A 57 -9.52 -9.37 -0.58
N ILE A 58 -9.35 -8.04 -0.55
CA ILE A 58 -8.20 -7.40 0.12
C ILE A 58 -8.23 -7.71 1.63
N GLN A 59 -9.37 -7.54 2.29
CA GLN A 59 -9.50 -7.76 3.74
C GLN A 59 -9.26 -9.20 4.18
N GLU A 60 -9.52 -10.18 3.30
CA GLU A 60 -9.24 -11.60 3.57
C GLU A 60 -7.75 -11.97 3.43
N MET A 61 -6.92 -11.09 2.88
CA MET A 61 -5.48 -11.33 2.81
C MET A 61 -4.85 -11.33 4.20
N PRO A 62 -3.82 -12.15 4.45
CA PRO A 62 -3.17 -12.21 5.75
C PRO A 62 -2.43 -10.90 6.07
N ALA A 63 -2.51 -10.46 7.33
CA ALA A 63 -1.73 -9.32 7.81
C ALA A 63 -0.22 -9.57 7.69
N LEU A 64 0.56 -8.52 7.49
CA LEU A 64 1.99 -8.56 7.24
C LEU A 64 2.83 -7.84 8.33
N PRO A 65 2.70 -8.20 9.63
CA PRO A 65 3.42 -7.48 10.70
C PRO A 65 4.94 -7.59 10.59
N GLY A 66 5.44 -8.57 9.83
CA GLY A 66 6.86 -8.71 9.54
C GLY A 66 7.42 -7.56 8.71
N THR A 67 6.64 -7.01 7.79
CA THR A 67 7.07 -5.93 6.90
C THR A 67 7.33 -4.62 7.64
N GLU A 68 6.59 -4.32 8.71
CA GLU A 68 6.86 -3.19 9.58
C GLU A 68 8.23 -3.33 10.27
N LYS A 69 8.56 -4.54 10.75
CA LYS A 69 9.86 -4.81 11.37
C LYS A 69 11.00 -4.66 10.37
N GLU A 70 10.79 -5.14 9.15
CA GLU A 70 11.74 -5.01 8.03
C GLU A 70 11.99 -3.53 7.72
N LEU A 71 10.95 -2.75 7.46
CA LEU A 71 11.06 -1.33 7.13
C LEU A 71 11.72 -0.52 8.26
N LYS A 72 11.37 -0.80 9.52
CA LYS A 72 12.03 -0.19 10.68
C LYS A 72 13.51 -0.57 10.80
N ALA A 73 13.88 -1.79 10.43
CA ALA A 73 15.27 -2.24 10.43
C ALA A 73 16.08 -1.53 9.33
N ILE A 74 15.52 -1.38 8.13
CA ILE A 74 16.13 -0.62 7.04
C ILE A 74 16.29 0.85 7.45
N ALA A 75 15.25 1.45 8.02
CA ALA A 75 15.21 2.85 8.44
C ALA A 75 16.34 3.25 9.41
N ARG A 76 16.76 2.32 10.28
CA ARG A 76 17.87 2.55 11.24
C ARG A 76 19.22 2.82 10.60
N ASN A 77 19.39 2.55 9.31
CA ASN A 77 20.63 2.82 8.58
C ASN A 77 20.70 4.26 8.02
N PHE A 78 19.69 5.08 8.27
CA PHE A 78 19.59 6.46 7.81
C PHE A 78 19.39 7.41 8.98
N ASP A 79 19.70 8.70 8.78
CA ASP A 79 19.39 9.73 9.75
C ASP A 79 17.87 9.81 9.97
N SER A 80 17.45 9.81 11.23
CA SER A 80 16.02 9.76 11.60
C SER A 80 15.18 10.91 11.05
N ASN A 81 15.77 12.08 10.84
CA ASN A 81 15.14 13.25 10.22
C ASN A 81 15.04 13.14 8.68
N LYS A 82 15.66 12.13 8.09
CA LYS A 82 15.67 11.83 6.65
C LYS A 82 14.91 10.54 6.33
N VAL A 83 14.09 10.05 7.26
CA VAL A 83 13.29 8.83 7.11
C VAL A 83 11.82 9.14 7.29
N LYS A 84 10.97 8.55 6.48
CA LYS A 84 9.52 8.53 6.69
C LYS A 84 8.97 7.12 6.48
N LEU A 85 8.12 6.68 7.37
CA LEU A 85 7.45 5.39 7.29
C LEU A 85 5.94 5.62 7.26
N PHE A 86 5.28 5.10 6.25
CA PHE A 86 3.83 5.03 6.16
C PHE A 86 3.42 3.58 6.46
N LEU A 87 2.91 3.37 7.66
CA LEU A 87 2.59 2.04 8.20
C LEU A 87 1.13 1.99 8.63
N GLN A 88 0.56 0.82 8.59
CA GLN A 88 -0.80 0.58 9.06
C GLN A 88 -1.80 1.58 8.44
N ASN A 89 -2.53 2.33 9.24
CA ASN A 89 -3.54 3.29 8.78
C ASN A 89 -2.98 4.44 7.92
N GLU A 90 -1.67 4.65 7.93
CA GLU A 90 -1.02 5.64 7.06
C GLU A 90 -0.59 5.07 5.69
N ALA A 91 -0.60 3.74 5.55
CA ALA A 91 -0.25 3.08 4.30
C ALA A 91 -1.45 3.06 3.33
N THR A 92 -2.03 4.20 3.00
CA THR A 92 -3.17 4.37 2.09
C THR A 92 -2.71 4.91 0.73
N GLU A 93 -3.52 4.70 -0.31
CA GLU A 93 -3.27 5.30 -1.63
C GLU A 93 -3.25 6.81 -1.56
N THR A 94 -4.24 7.42 -0.90
CA THR A 94 -4.31 8.88 -0.71
C THR A 94 -3.00 9.41 -0.11
N THR A 95 -2.49 8.78 0.96
CA THR A 95 -1.23 9.20 1.58
C THR A 95 -0.05 9.13 0.60
N ILE A 96 0.02 8.08 -0.24
CA ILE A 96 1.12 7.91 -1.19
C ILE A 96 0.99 8.86 -2.38
N LYS A 97 -0.22 9.06 -2.90
CA LYS A 97 -0.49 9.97 -4.02
C LYS A 97 -0.25 11.43 -3.64
N ASP A 98 -0.56 11.82 -2.39
CA ASP A 98 -0.35 13.18 -1.87
C ASP A 98 1.09 13.45 -1.44
N ALA A 99 1.89 12.40 -1.23
CA ALA A 99 3.28 12.55 -0.83
C ALA A 99 4.14 13.09 -1.99
N ASP A 100 5.01 14.08 -1.71
CA ASP A 100 6.03 14.49 -2.68
C ASP A 100 7.16 13.45 -2.71
N LEU A 101 7.10 12.55 -3.69
CA LEU A 101 8.10 11.50 -3.91
C LEU A 101 9.20 11.92 -4.89
N SER A 102 9.19 13.17 -5.38
CA SER A 102 10.11 13.64 -6.43
C SER A 102 11.55 13.80 -5.98
N ASN A 103 11.79 13.95 -4.68
CA ASN A 103 13.11 14.18 -4.10
C ASN A 103 13.47 13.19 -2.98
N ILE A 104 13.17 11.91 -3.22
CA ILE A 104 13.43 10.80 -2.31
C ILE A 104 14.53 9.93 -2.89
N ARG A 105 15.47 9.49 -2.05
CA ARG A 105 16.58 8.66 -2.53
C ARG A 105 16.19 7.19 -2.69
N TYR A 106 15.57 6.61 -1.65
CA TYR A 106 15.16 5.20 -1.64
C TYR A 106 13.70 5.08 -1.22
N ILE A 107 12.92 4.31 -1.95
CA ILE A 107 11.53 4.02 -1.64
C ILE A 107 11.38 2.50 -1.53
N SER A 108 10.72 2.00 -0.48
CA SER A 108 10.43 0.58 -0.31
C SER A 108 8.95 0.36 -0.04
N PHE A 109 8.33 -0.45 -0.89
CA PHE A 109 6.99 -1.00 -0.66
C PHE A 109 7.13 -2.41 -0.10
N ALA A 110 6.60 -2.65 1.09
CA ALA A 110 6.61 -3.94 1.77
C ALA A 110 5.17 -4.33 2.13
N SER A 111 4.46 -4.89 1.13
CA SER A 111 3.05 -5.26 1.21
C SER A 111 2.75 -6.43 0.28
N HIS A 112 1.49 -6.87 0.18
CA HIS A 112 1.08 -7.79 -0.87
C HIS A 112 1.13 -7.12 -2.24
N ALA A 113 1.54 -7.88 -3.25
CA ALA A 113 1.31 -7.54 -4.64
C ALA A 113 0.30 -8.53 -5.23
N VAL A 114 -0.54 -8.03 -6.11
CA VAL A 114 -1.55 -8.82 -6.81
C VAL A 114 -1.33 -8.73 -8.32
N VAL A 115 -1.68 -9.79 -9.01
CA VAL A 115 -1.68 -9.81 -10.49
C VAL A 115 -3.08 -9.54 -11.02
N ALA A 116 -3.18 -9.21 -12.30
CA ALA A 116 -4.46 -8.99 -12.97
C ALA A 116 -5.42 -10.17 -12.76
N GLY A 117 -6.66 -9.87 -12.38
CA GLY A 117 -7.72 -10.85 -12.14
C GLY A 117 -7.70 -11.56 -10.79
N GLU A 118 -6.72 -11.29 -9.94
CA GLU A 118 -6.61 -11.92 -8.62
C GLU A 118 -7.59 -11.31 -7.60
N ILE A 119 -7.88 -10.03 -7.73
CA ILE A 119 -8.82 -9.31 -6.88
C ILE A 119 -10.01 -8.81 -7.70
N GLY A 120 -11.04 -9.65 -7.84
CA GLY A 120 -12.24 -9.30 -8.60
C GLY A 120 -11.98 -9.22 -10.11
N GLU A 121 -12.62 -8.24 -10.78
CA GLU A 121 -12.50 -8.01 -12.22
C GLU A 121 -11.40 -7.01 -12.59
N PHE A 122 -10.52 -6.70 -11.62
CA PHE A 122 -9.43 -5.77 -11.83
C PHE A 122 -8.35 -6.38 -12.72
N ASP A 123 -8.02 -5.73 -13.82
CA ASP A 123 -7.20 -6.29 -14.91
C ASP A 123 -5.74 -5.79 -14.93
N GLU A 124 -5.32 -5.08 -13.88
CA GLU A 124 -3.95 -4.62 -13.71
C GLU A 124 -3.27 -5.26 -12.48
N PRO A 125 -1.94 -5.38 -12.48
CA PRO A 125 -1.22 -5.68 -11.23
C PRO A 125 -1.22 -4.45 -10.30
N GLY A 126 -1.11 -4.70 -8.99
CA GLY A 126 -1.10 -3.61 -8.02
C GLY A 126 -0.47 -4.00 -6.69
N ILE A 127 -0.30 -3.01 -5.82
CA ILE A 127 0.20 -3.15 -4.45
C ILE A 127 -0.96 -2.91 -3.50
N VAL A 128 -1.20 -3.87 -2.61
CA VAL A 128 -2.26 -3.77 -1.60
C VAL A 128 -1.84 -2.76 -0.52
N LEU A 129 -2.72 -1.80 -0.29
CA LEU A 129 -2.58 -0.79 0.76
C LEU A 129 -3.77 -0.89 1.73
N THR A 130 -3.79 -0.03 2.74
CA THR A 130 -4.91 0.04 3.69
C THR A 130 -6.17 0.53 2.97
N PRO A 131 -7.20 -0.31 2.86
CA PRO A 131 -8.42 0.10 2.17
C PRO A 131 -9.15 1.17 2.99
N PRO A 132 -9.70 2.20 2.34
CA PRO A 132 -10.49 3.22 3.01
C PRO A 132 -11.81 2.66 3.56
N ASN A 133 -12.46 3.40 4.45
CA ASN A 133 -13.80 3.03 4.94
C ASN A 133 -14.83 3.02 3.81
N LEU A 134 -14.79 4.05 2.95
CA LEU A 134 -15.59 4.16 1.74
C LEU A 134 -14.65 4.11 0.54
N LEU A 135 -14.93 3.20 -0.39
CA LEU A 135 -14.17 3.10 -1.63
C LEU A 135 -14.48 4.29 -2.54
N SER A 136 -13.46 4.76 -3.25
CA SER A 136 -13.58 5.74 -4.32
C SER A 136 -12.73 5.30 -5.51
N GLU A 137 -12.84 5.99 -6.65
CA GLU A 137 -11.97 5.73 -7.79
C GLU A 137 -10.51 6.16 -7.52
N GLU A 138 -10.32 7.07 -6.55
CA GLU A 138 -9.00 7.58 -6.16
C GLU A 138 -8.36 6.76 -5.04
N ASP A 139 -9.16 6.05 -4.23
CA ASP A 139 -8.65 5.23 -3.11
C ASP A 139 -9.58 4.02 -2.90
N ASP A 140 -9.13 2.85 -3.27
CA ASP A 140 -9.85 1.58 -3.12
C ASP A 140 -9.03 0.51 -2.39
N GLY A 141 -7.82 0.86 -1.95
CA GLY A 141 -6.90 -0.02 -1.23
C GLY A 141 -5.96 -0.79 -2.14
N LEU A 142 -5.96 -0.52 -3.45
CA LEU A 142 -5.07 -1.13 -4.43
C LEU A 142 -4.37 -0.09 -5.29
N LEU A 143 -3.13 0.20 -5.01
CA LEU A 143 -2.30 1.07 -5.84
C LEU A 143 -1.89 0.34 -7.11
N SER A 144 -2.60 0.60 -8.21
CA SER A 144 -2.44 -0.07 -9.50
C SER A 144 -1.15 0.32 -10.23
N ALA A 145 -0.76 -0.49 -11.21
CA ALA A 145 0.41 -0.19 -12.04
C ALA A 145 0.25 1.14 -12.80
N SER A 146 -0.95 1.44 -13.28
CA SER A 146 -1.24 2.71 -13.98
C SER A 146 -1.15 3.91 -13.04
N GLU A 147 -1.56 3.79 -11.79
CA GLU A 147 -1.43 4.83 -10.76
C GLU A 147 0.02 5.02 -10.33
N ILE A 148 0.77 3.93 -10.12
CA ILE A 148 2.21 3.99 -9.84
C ILE A 148 2.96 4.73 -10.97
N ALA A 149 2.59 4.51 -12.22
CA ALA A 149 3.19 5.19 -13.37
C ALA A 149 2.91 6.71 -13.40
N GLN A 150 1.88 7.18 -12.70
CA GLN A 150 1.54 8.59 -12.57
C GLN A 150 2.27 9.27 -11.39
N LEU A 151 2.82 8.51 -10.45
CA LEU A 151 3.57 9.06 -9.33
C LEU A 151 4.85 9.74 -9.82
N LYS A 152 5.07 10.96 -9.38
CA LYS A 152 6.29 11.71 -9.69
C LYS A 152 7.43 11.24 -8.79
N MET A 153 8.00 10.10 -9.12
CA MET A 153 9.14 9.51 -8.40
C MET A 153 10.44 9.79 -9.15
N ASN A 154 11.48 10.21 -8.42
CA ASN A 154 12.82 10.43 -8.96
C ASN A 154 13.85 9.74 -8.05
N ALA A 155 13.52 8.55 -7.56
CA ALA A 155 14.33 7.78 -6.63
C ALA A 155 15.56 7.15 -7.31
N ASP A 156 16.65 7.00 -6.56
CA ASP A 156 17.80 6.21 -7.00
C ASP A 156 17.46 4.71 -7.05
N LEU A 157 16.55 4.26 -6.15
CA LEU A 157 16.11 2.87 -6.07
C LEU A 157 14.69 2.79 -5.51
N VAL A 158 13.85 2.01 -6.16
CA VAL A 158 12.54 1.57 -5.64
C VAL A 158 12.59 0.06 -5.40
N ILE A 159 12.25 -0.37 -4.20
CA ILE A 159 12.23 -1.77 -3.79
C ILE A 159 10.77 -2.20 -3.63
N LEU A 160 10.41 -3.29 -4.26
CA LEU A 160 9.12 -3.97 -4.07
C LEU A 160 9.40 -5.26 -3.30
N SER A 161 9.22 -5.22 -1.97
CA SER A 161 9.26 -6.41 -1.11
C SER A 161 7.84 -6.94 -0.98
N ALA A 162 7.33 -7.50 -2.08
CA ALA A 162 6.01 -8.04 -2.17
C ALA A 162 6.10 -9.50 -2.64
N CYS A 163 5.58 -10.42 -1.84
CA CYS A 163 5.43 -11.81 -2.24
C CYS A 163 3.98 -12.04 -2.65
N ASN A 164 3.77 -12.53 -3.87
CA ASN A 164 2.51 -13.18 -4.21
C ASN A 164 2.49 -14.51 -3.44
N THR A 165 1.75 -14.57 -2.33
CA THR A 165 1.50 -15.80 -1.58
C THR A 165 0.31 -16.50 -2.20
N GLY A 166 0.52 -17.05 -3.43
CA GLY A 166 -0.43 -17.98 -4.02
C GLY A 166 -0.48 -19.31 -3.27
#